data_d7549e53c2a7005c24abb2ffd51a0303
#
_entry.id   d7549e53c2a7005c24abb2ffd51a0303
#
_cell.length_a   1.000
_cell.length_b   1.000
_cell.length_c   1.000
_cell.angle_alpha   90.00
_cell.angle_beta   90.00
_cell.angle_gamma   90.00
#
_symmetry.space_group_name_H-M   'P 1'
#
loop_
_entity.id
_entity.type
_entity.pdbx_description
1 polymer ?
#
loop_
_entity_poly.entity_id
_entity_poly.type
_entity_poly.pdbx_seq_one_letter_code
_entity_poly.pdbx_strand_id
1 'polypeptide(L)'
;PLTFATMVKVDSTRTDEDGIQHASAEVISGTRRMVVPVASNVNAARLTAGATVMLNEKLVLVEQRDADTVGQIRSVKQVLDDGRLIVTDASGNPVLIRRSGALAYAGINQGDRIIVDPSVRLAIEALPAEGDKDLVLEETPDVTFADIGGLDSEIGRIRDAVQLPFQHRALFERYDLKPPKGVLLYGPPGNGKTMIAKAVANALCEGGYDSNGDGAISPAETHVKGVFLSVKGPELLNKYVGESERLIRLIFQRARERAANGNPVVVFIDEMDSLLRTRGSGVSSDVETTIVPQFLSELDGVESLDNVMVIGASNRVDMIDPAVLRPGRLDVKIRVGRPKTNQAIAIVDHYLTDDLPLEDGVDAHALSAVLVHDIYGTSERRHLCDVQEENGQWHALFLADVVSGAMLKNIVDRAKTRAVKESIETGLDVALTVPLLAAAVEDEYRETRDSMADVDPEQWSRINGMDPIRRIRTAE
;
A
#
# COMPACT_ATOMS: atom_id res chain seq x y z
N PRO A 1 52.03 -4.68 -21.07
CA PRO A 1 50.57 -4.73 -20.92
C PRO A 1 50.19 -5.01 -19.47
N LEU A 2 49.03 -4.48 -19.04
CA LEU A 2 48.45 -4.73 -17.74
C LEU A 2 47.32 -5.74 -17.90
N THR A 3 47.21 -6.66 -16.92
CA THR A 3 46.16 -7.68 -16.91
C THR A 3 45.20 -7.41 -15.77
N PHE A 4 43.89 -7.48 -16.02
CA PHE A 4 42.85 -7.33 -15.00
C PHE A 4 42.65 -8.63 -14.22
N ALA A 5 42.44 -8.50 -12.93
CA ALA A 5 42.09 -9.58 -12.04
C ALA A 5 41.12 -9.09 -10.97
N THR A 6 40.37 -9.98 -10.34
CA THR A 6 39.50 -9.67 -9.20
C THR A 6 40.20 -10.00 -7.90
N MET A 7 40.21 -9.07 -6.96
CA MET A 7 40.77 -9.24 -5.62
C MET A 7 39.94 -10.22 -4.81
N VAL A 8 40.55 -11.23 -4.19
CA VAL A 8 39.86 -12.18 -3.29
C VAL A 8 40.12 -11.82 -1.83
N LYS A 9 41.37 -11.76 -1.44
CA LYS A 9 41.83 -11.42 -0.09
C LYS A 9 43.31 -11.07 -0.06
N VAL A 10 43.74 -10.37 0.97
CA VAL A 10 45.17 -10.28 1.29
C VAL A 10 45.60 -11.64 1.87
N ASP A 11 46.65 -12.22 1.30
CA ASP A 11 47.13 -13.54 1.71
C ASP A 11 48.14 -13.45 2.86
N SER A 12 49.13 -12.58 2.72
CA SER A 12 50.14 -12.34 3.77
C SER A 12 50.69 -10.93 3.75
N THR A 13 51.08 -10.43 4.91
CA THR A 13 51.80 -9.19 5.06
C THR A 13 53.03 -9.45 5.96
N ARG A 14 54.22 -9.01 5.52
CA ARG A 14 55.47 -9.07 6.30
C ARG A 14 56.15 -7.71 6.24
N THR A 15 56.69 -7.26 7.34
CA THR A 15 57.55 -6.05 7.38
C THR A 15 59.00 -6.55 7.51
N ASP A 16 59.87 -6.06 6.63
CA ASP A 16 61.30 -6.39 6.72
C ASP A 16 62.04 -5.56 7.78
N GLU A 17 63.35 -5.81 7.94
CA GLU A 17 64.18 -5.15 8.93
C GLU A 17 64.33 -3.64 8.63
N ASP A 18 64.13 -3.23 7.38
CA ASP A 18 64.17 -1.82 6.94
C ASP A 18 62.78 -1.14 7.04
N GLY A 19 61.79 -1.79 7.58
CA GLY A 19 60.41 -1.25 7.79
C GLY A 19 59.54 -1.25 6.54
N ILE A 20 59.97 -1.90 5.43
CA ILE A 20 59.22 -2.01 4.18
C ILE A 20 58.19 -3.12 4.31
N GLN A 21 56.97 -2.81 4.01
CA GLN A 21 55.86 -3.76 4.06
C GLN A 21 55.76 -4.56 2.74
N HIS A 22 55.99 -5.87 2.83
CA HIS A 22 55.78 -6.80 1.73
C HIS A 22 54.45 -7.50 1.93
N ALA A 23 53.58 -7.43 0.93
CA ALA A 23 52.28 -8.10 0.96
C ALA A 23 52.09 -9.00 -0.27
N SER A 24 51.37 -10.05 -0.10
CA SER A 24 50.81 -10.85 -1.18
C SER A 24 49.30 -10.85 -1.15
N ALA A 25 48.69 -10.94 -2.31
CA ALA A 25 47.25 -10.92 -2.48
C ALA A 25 46.80 -12.12 -3.31
N GLU A 26 45.72 -12.71 -2.92
CA GLU A 26 45.06 -13.74 -3.69
C GLU A 26 44.08 -13.06 -4.67
N VAL A 27 44.24 -13.37 -5.97
CA VAL A 27 43.48 -12.79 -7.07
C VAL A 27 43.00 -13.87 -8.03
N ILE A 28 41.92 -13.57 -8.75
CA ILE A 28 41.42 -14.43 -9.86
C ILE A 28 41.51 -13.64 -11.16
N SER A 29 42.23 -14.15 -12.12
CA SER A 29 42.31 -13.62 -13.49
C SER A 29 41.75 -14.66 -14.46
N GLY A 30 40.62 -14.36 -15.08
CA GLY A 30 39.86 -15.35 -15.86
C GLY A 30 39.42 -16.54 -15.00
N THR A 31 39.91 -17.72 -15.27
CA THR A 31 39.63 -18.95 -14.49
C THR A 31 40.74 -19.33 -13.52
N ARG A 32 41.83 -18.56 -13.48
CA ARG A 32 43.01 -18.87 -12.68
C ARG A 32 42.99 -18.11 -11.35
N ARG A 33 43.08 -18.86 -10.25
CA ARG A 33 43.32 -18.35 -8.92
C ARG A 33 44.80 -18.40 -8.62
N MET A 34 45.35 -17.26 -8.20
CA MET A 34 46.79 -17.14 -7.98
C MET A 34 47.07 -16.20 -6.79
N VAL A 35 48.23 -16.39 -6.17
CA VAL A 35 48.75 -15.46 -5.17
C VAL A 35 49.84 -14.64 -5.85
N VAL A 36 49.70 -13.32 -5.79
CA VAL A 36 50.58 -12.38 -6.46
C VAL A 36 51.17 -11.40 -5.43
N PRO A 37 52.44 -10.95 -5.60
CA PRO A 37 52.99 -9.91 -4.76
C PRO A 37 52.29 -8.58 -5.03
N VAL A 38 52.17 -7.77 -3.98
CA VAL A 38 51.64 -6.40 -4.02
C VAL A 38 52.81 -5.42 -4.14
N ALA A 39 52.70 -4.47 -5.06
CA ALA A 39 53.74 -3.46 -5.24
C ALA A 39 53.83 -2.56 -4.00
N SER A 40 55.02 -2.09 -3.68
CA SER A 40 55.28 -1.29 -2.48
C SER A 40 54.54 0.06 -2.44
N ASN A 41 54.09 0.57 -3.56
CA ASN A 41 53.27 1.78 -3.69
C ASN A 41 51.80 1.53 -3.46
N VAL A 42 51.35 0.25 -3.31
CA VAL A 42 49.98 -0.10 -3.04
C VAL A 42 49.79 -0.47 -1.59
N ASN A 43 48.89 0.21 -0.91
CA ASN A 43 48.62 -0.05 0.51
C ASN A 43 47.72 -1.35 0.60
N ALA A 44 48.33 -2.43 1.05
CA ALA A 44 47.66 -3.72 1.20
C ALA A 44 46.43 -3.69 2.15
N ALA A 45 46.44 -2.82 3.15
CA ALA A 45 45.32 -2.65 4.09
C ALA A 45 44.05 -2.02 3.46
N ARG A 46 44.22 -1.39 2.29
CA ARG A 46 43.10 -0.78 1.53
C ARG A 46 42.59 -1.68 0.42
N LEU A 47 43.19 -2.83 0.20
CA LEU A 47 42.73 -3.79 -0.78
C LEU A 47 41.41 -4.43 -0.31
N THR A 48 40.39 -4.33 -1.15
CA THR A 48 39.05 -4.78 -0.83
C THR A 48 38.65 -5.99 -1.67
N ALA A 49 38.05 -6.99 -1.06
CA ALA A 49 37.53 -8.16 -1.76
C ALA A 49 36.48 -7.75 -2.80
N GLY A 50 36.61 -8.23 -4.03
CA GLY A 50 35.74 -7.91 -5.15
C GLY A 50 36.18 -6.71 -5.99
N ALA A 51 37.17 -5.94 -5.55
CA ALA A 51 37.74 -4.87 -6.36
C ALA A 51 38.47 -5.40 -7.58
N THR A 52 38.45 -4.65 -8.66
CA THR A 52 39.29 -4.91 -9.84
C THR A 52 40.71 -4.47 -9.55
N VAL A 53 41.67 -5.36 -9.79
CA VAL A 53 43.11 -5.07 -9.63
C VAL A 53 43.86 -5.26 -10.94
N MET A 54 44.94 -4.51 -11.08
CA MET A 54 45.76 -4.53 -12.26
C MET A 54 47.10 -5.21 -11.94
N LEU A 55 47.44 -6.21 -12.74
CA LEU A 55 48.70 -6.93 -12.65
C LEU A 55 49.63 -6.50 -13.79
N ASN A 56 50.92 -6.28 -13.49
CA ASN A 56 51.91 -6.04 -14.52
C ASN A 56 52.38 -7.35 -15.18
N GLU A 57 53.28 -7.28 -16.14
CA GLU A 57 53.84 -8.44 -16.86
C GLU A 57 54.51 -9.48 -15.94
N LYS A 58 54.99 -9.06 -14.77
CA LYS A 58 55.60 -9.93 -13.75
C LYS A 58 54.57 -10.45 -12.75
N LEU A 59 53.24 -10.25 -13.02
CA LEU A 59 52.14 -10.63 -12.15
C LEU A 59 52.22 -9.97 -10.77
N VAL A 60 52.74 -8.73 -10.67
CA VAL A 60 52.71 -7.92 -9.46
C VAL A 60 51.43 -7.03 -9.47
N LEU A 61 50.70 -6.98 -8.39
CA LEU A 61 49.54 -6.10 -8.21
C LEU A 61 50.04 -4.66 -8.06
N VAL A 62 49.70 -3.81 -9.02
CA VAL A 62 50.22 -2.43 -9.10
C VAL A 62 49.18 -1.36 -8.85
N GLU A 63 47.87 -1.69 -8.99
CA GLU A 63 46.80 -0.75 -8.81
C GLU A 63 45.50 -1.50 -8.46
N GLN A 64 44.66 -0.87 -7.60
CA GLN A 64 43.29 -1.30 -7.38
C GLN A 64 42.34 -0.24 -7.97
N ARG A 65 41.29 -0.73 -8.63
CA ARG A 65 40.16 0.06 -9.13
C ARG A 65 38.88 -0.37 -8.46
N ASP A 66 37.82 0.41 -8.68
CA ASP A 66 36.50 0.02 -8.21
C ASP A 66 36.08 -1.34 -8.79
N ALA A 67 35.20 -2.02 -8.08
CA ALA A 67 34.63 -3.28 -8.53
C ALA A 67 33.87 -3.09 -9.86
N ASP A 68 33.96 -4.06 -10.76
CA ASP A 68 33.10 -4.10 -11.92
C ASP A 68 31.66 -4.36 -11.43
N THR A 69 30.74 -3.48 -11.81
CA THR A 69 29.32 -3.54 -11.42
C THR A 69 28.50 -4.43 -12.36
N VAL A 70 29.15 -5.15 -13.28
CA VAL A 70 28.48 -6.04 -14.23
C VAL A 70 28.54 -7.48 -13.74
N GLY A 71 27.40 -8.16 -13.69
CA GLY A 71 27.30 -9.53 -13.23
C GLY A 71 25.92 -10.14 -13.43
N GLN A 72 25.70 -11.29 -12.83
CA GLN A 72 24.41 -11.97 -12.89
C GLN A 72 23.54 -11.58 -11.72
N ILE A 73 22.28 -11.21 -12.00
CA ILE A 73 21.31 -10.91 -10.95
C ILE A 73 20.83 -12.22 -10.33
N ARG A 74 20.89 -12.30 -8.98
CA ARG A 74 20.44 -13.45 -8.19
C ARG A 74 19.61 -12.99 -7.00
N SER A 75 18.67 -13.84 -6.58
CA SER A 75 17.90 -13.59 -5.35
C SER A 75 18.51 -14.34 -4.16
N VAL A 76 18.59 -13.68 -3.03
CA VAL A 76 19.12 -14.26 -1.79
C VAL A 76 18.07 -15.18 -1.18
N LYS A 77 18.39 -16.46 -1.03
CA LYS A 77 17.54 -17.45 -0.34
C LYS A 77 17.72 -17.42 1.16
N GLN A 78 18.95 -17.23 1.61
CA GLN A 78 19.28 -17.24 3.03
C GLN A 78 20.56 -16.45 3.26
N VAL A 79 20.62 -15.76 4.37
CA VAL A 79 21.83 -15.14 4.91
C VAL A 79 22.33 -16.02 6.06
N LEU A 80 23.59 -16.41 6.00
CA LEU A 80 24.21 -17.23 7.05
C LEU A 80 24.80 -16.34 8.16
N ASP A 81 24.96 -16.89 9.36
CA ASP A 81 25.48 -16.18 10.53
C ASP A 81 26.89 -15.60 10.29
N ASP A 82 27.68 -16.21 9.43
CA ASP A 82 29.02 -15.73 9.02
C ASP A 82 28.99 -14.69 7.90
N GLY A 83 27.81 -14.23 7.51
CA GLY A 83 27.59 -13.21 6.49
C GLY A 83 27.61 -13.74 5.05
N ARG A 84 27.88 -15.02 4.80
CA ARG A 84 27.76 -15.61 3.46
C ARG A 84 26.29 -15.69 3.04
N LEU A 85 26.07 -15.74 1.73
CA LEU A 85 24.74 -15.75 1.13
C LEU A 85 24.51 -17.06 0.37
N ILE A 86 23.32 -17.63 0.52
CA ILE A 86 22.83 -18.70 -0.35
C ILE A 86 21.93 -18.05 -1.39
N VAL A 87 22.27 -18.18 -2.66
CA VAL A 87 21.49 -17.68 -3.79
C VAL A 87 21.05 -18.83 -4.70
N THR A 88 20.11 -18.58 -5.57
CA THR A 88 19.65 -19.55 -6.56
C THR A 88 20.32 -19.28 -7.90
N ASP A 89 20.91 -20.31 -8.52
CA ASP A 89 21.46 -20.21 -9.88
C ASP A 89 20.34 -20.20 -10.95
N ALA A 90 20.72 -20.10 -12.22
CA ALA A 90 19.78 -20.10 -13.34
C ALA A 90 18.95 -21.40 -13.46
N SER A 91 19.43 -22.49 -12.86
CA SER A 91 18.79 -23.81 -12.86
C SER A 91 17.97 -24.08 -11.59
N GLY A 92 17.88 -23.10 -10.68
CA GLY A 92 17.15 -23.24 -9.43
C GLY A 92 17.96 -23.86 -8.29
N ASN A 93 19.24 -24.20 -8.48
CA ASN A 93 20.06 -24.82 -7.46
C ASN A 93 20.63 -23.79 -6.48
N PRO A 94 20.76 -24.13 -5.19
CA PRO A 94 21.37 -23.25 -4.21
C PRO A 94 22.89 -23.16 -4.43
N VAL A 95 23.41 -21.94 -4.47
CA VAL A 95 24.84 -21.62 -4.60
C VAL A 95 25.25 -20.75 -3.42
N LEU A 96 26.36 -21.14 -2.77
CA LEU A 96 26.96 -20.35 -1.69
C LEU A 96 27.93 -19.31 -2.26
N ILE A 97 27.72 -18.04 -1.89
CA ILE A 97 28.55 -16.91 -2.32
C ILE A 97 29.04 -16.09 -1.12
N ARG A 98 30.12 -15.35 -1.33
CA ARG A 98 30.65 -14.38 -0.36
C ARG A 98 30.17 -12.98 -0.70
N ARG A 99 30.27 -12.07 0.28
CA ARG A 99 30.06 -10.64 0.06
C ARG A 99 31.38 -9.99 -0.34
N SER A 100 31.30 -9.01 -1.27
CA SER A 100 32.43 -8.10 -1.53
C SER A 100 32.65 -7.18 -0.33
N GLY A 101 33.80 -6.49 -0.32
CA GLY A 101 34.07 -5.51 0.72
C GLY A 101 33.03 -4.38 0.77
N ALA A 102 32.46 -3.99 -0.36
CA ALA A 102 31.39 -3.02 -0.45
C ALA A 102 30.08 -3.49 0.23
N LEU A 103 29.84 -4.78 0.27
CA LEU A 103 28.65 -5.38 0.88
C LEU A 103 28.89 -5.97 2.28
N ALA A 104 30.09 -5.84 2.83
CA ALA A 104 30.45 -6.47 4.11
C ALA A 104 29.53 -6.03 5.25
N TYR A 105 29.10 -4.76 5.25
CA TYR A 105 28.24 -4.17 6.26
C TYR A 105 26.82 -3.85 5.74
N ALA A 106 26.49 -4.24 4.51
CA ALA A 106 25.18 -4.01 3.95
C ALA A 106 24.15 -4.91 4.62
N GLY A 107 22.99 -4.35 4.99
CA GLY A 107 21.85 -5.09 5.52
C GLY A 107 21.17 -5.88 4.41
N ILE A 108 21.73 -7.03 4.03
CA ILE A 108 21.14 -7.92 3.03
C ILE A 108 20.23 -8.92 3.74
N ASN A 109 19.00 -9.06 3.24
CA ASN A 109 17.98 -9.97 3.77
C ASN A 109 17.61 -11.06 2.76
N GLN A 110 16.89 -12.06 3.24
CA GLN A 110 16.28 -13.05 2.37
C GLN A 110 15.30 -12.38 1.41
N GLY A 111 15.36 -12.71 0.13
CA GLY A 111 14.56 -12.14 -0.95
C GLY A 111 15.23 -10.96 -1.68
N ASP A 112 16.27 -10.33 -1.13
CA ASP A 112 16.97 -9.25 -1.79
C ASP A 112 17.63 -9.73 -3.11
N ARG A 113 17.71 -8.82 -4.07
CA ARG A 113 18.38 -9.04 -5.34
C ARG A 113 19.80 -8.49 -5.27
N ILE A 114 20.73 -9.26 -5.74
CA ILE A 114 22.15 -8.91 -5.75
C ILE A 114 22.77 -9.20 -7.10
N ILE A 115 23.77 -8.40 -7.45
CA ILE A 115 24.66 -8.72 -8.59
C ILE A 115 25.75 -9.65 -8.10
N VAL A 116 25.91 -10.76 -8.78
CA VAL A 116 26.93 -11.79 -8.48
C VAL A 116 27.89 -11.93 -9.65
N ASP A 117 29.18 -11.88 -9.38
CA ASP A 117 30.19 -12.38 -10.31
C ASP A 117 30.28 -13.90 -10.16
N PRO A 118 29.83 -14.68 -11.16
CA PRO A 118 29.81 -16.13 -11.06
C PRO A 118 31.23 -16.74 -11.09
N SER A 119 32.21 -16.04 -11.66
CA SER A 119 33.60 -16.54 -11.79
C SER A 119 34.31 -16.60 -10.45
N VAL A 120 34.02 -15.61 -9.57
CA VAL A 120 34.63 -15.53 -8.23
C VAL A 120 33.64 -15.88 -7.11
N ARG A 121 32.37 -16.18 -7.43
CA ARG A 121 31.29 -16.45 -6.46
C ARG A 121 31.17 -15.36 -5.40
N LEU A 122 31.11 -14.13 -5.86
CA LEU A 122 31.11 -12.94 -5.02
C LEU A 122 29.89 -12.08 -5.32
N ALA A 123 29.16 -11.65 -4.28
CA ALA A 123 28.16 -10.62 -4.38
C ALA A 123 28.85 -9.25 -4.45
N ILE A 124 28.57 -8.48 -5.48
CA ILE A 124 29.26 -7.22 -5.79
C ILE A 124 28.42 -6.04 -5.32
N GLU A 125 27.13 -6.06 -5.62
CA GLU A 125 26.19 -4.97 -5.39
C GLU A 125 24.82 -5.51 -4.96
N ALA A 126 24.18 -4.84 -4.03
CA ALA A 126 22.78 -5.08 -3.71
C ALA A 126 21.93 -4.16 -4.59
N LEU A 127 21.08 -4.78 -5.41
CA LEU A 127 20.15 -4.01 -6.23
C LEU A 127 18.95 -3.60 -5.37
N PRO A 128 18.49 -2.36 -5.49
CA PRO A 128 17.18 -2.01 -4.96
C PRO A 128 16.15 -2.95 -5.60
N ALA A 129 15.23 -3.47 -4.80
CA ALA A 129 14.17 -4.34 -5.30
C ALA A 129 13.39 -3.59 -6.39
N GLU A 130 13.48 -4.04 -7.64
CA GLU A 130 12.65 -3.53 -8.73
C GLU A 130 11.20 -3.89 -8.45
N GLY A 131 10.32 -2.90 -8.47
CA GLY A 131 8.90 -3.05 -8.20
C GLY A 131 8.46 -2.71 -6.77
N ASP A 132 9.37 -2.68 -5.79
CA ASP A 132 9.00 -2.35 -4.40
C ASP A 132 8.61 -0.87 -4.22
N LYS A 133 9.06 0.01 -5.12
CA LYS A 133 8.69 1.43 -5.08
C LYS A 133 7.28 1.69 -5.58
N ASP A 134 6.82 0.87 -6.54
CA ASP A 134 5.51 1.05 -7.17
C ASP A 134 4.38 0.34 -6.39
N LEU A 135 4.72 -0.66 -5.56
CA LEU A 135 3.76 -1.42 -4.77
C LEU A 135 3.25 -0.68 -3.53
N VAL A 136 4.05 0.22 -2.98
CA VAL A 136 3.69 1.04 -1.82
C VAL A 136 3.70 2.49 -2.23
N LEU A 137 2.52 3.04 -2.50
CA LEU A 137 2.36 4.47 -2.73
C LEU A 137 2.56 5.22 -1.41
N GLU A 138 3.59 6.05 -1.35
CA GLU A 138 3.82 6.97 -0.25
C GLU A 138 3.27 8.34 -0.65
N GLU A 139 2.25 8.79 0.06
CA GLU A 139 1.60 10.07 -0.17
C GLU A 139 1.63 10.92 1.11
N THR A 140 1.60 12.24 0.93
CA THR A 140 1.15 13.16 1.99
C THR A 140 -0.26 13.57 1.59
N PRO A 141 -1.31 13.01 2.22
CA PRO A 141 -2.69 13.28 1.80
C PRO A 141 -3.06 14.72 2.11
N ASP A 142 -3.79 15.33 1.20
CA ASP A 142 -4.40 16.65 1.29
C ASP A 142 -5.91 16.60 1.59
N VAL A 143 -6.48 15.39 1.60
CA VAL A 143 -7.90 15.16 1.89
C VAL A 143 -8.17 15.39 3.38
N THR A 144 -9.16 16.20 3.68
CA THR A 144 -9.65 16.48 5.04
C THR A 144 -11.02 15.82 5.29
N PHE A 145 -11.47 15.77 6.54
CA PHE A 145 -12.82 15.30 6.83
C PHE A 145 -13.90 16.23 6.25
N ALA A 146 -13.60 17.50 6.00
CA ALA A 146 -14.50 18.44 5.34
C ALA A 146 -14.78 18.07 3.88
N ASP A 147 -13.86 17.33 3.25
CA ASP A 147 -13.99 16.85 1.86
C ASP A 147 -14.86 15.60 1.74
N ILE A 148 -15.38 15.09 2.85
CA ILE A 148 -16.18 13.86 2.91
C ILE A 148 -17.60 14.21 3.33
N GLY A 149 -18.52 14.19 2.38
CA GLY A 149 -19.94 14.43 2.67
C GLY A 149 -20.64 13.20 3.27
N GLY A 150 -21.60 13.45 4.16
CA GLY A 150 -22.60 12.47 4.59
C GLY A 150 -22.11 11.32 5.49
N LEU A 151 -20.89 11.39 6.04
CA LEU A 151 -20.33 10.37 6.93
C LEU A 151 -19.99 10.90 8.33
N ASP A 152 -20.72 11.88 8.81
CA ASP A 152 -20.42 12.60 10.06
C ASP A 152 -20.35 11.67 11.28
N SER A 153 -21.24 10.68 11.36
CA SER A 153 -21.24 9.72 12.47
C SER A 153 -20.04 8.78 12.44
N GLU A 154 -19.65 8.32 11.25
CA GLU A 154 -18.50 7.48 11.02
C GLU A 154 -17.20 8.26 11.30
N ILE A 155 -17.12 9.50 10.83
CA ILE A 155 -16.01 10.42 11.09
C ILE A 155 -15.89 10.71 12.58
N GLY A 156 -17.00 10.96 13.27
CA GLY A 156 -17.02 11.15 14.73
C GLY A 156 -16.42 9.94 15.47
N ARG A 157 -16.85 8.73 15.13
CA ARG A 157 -16.32 7.49 15.72
C ARG A 157 -14.83 7.28 15.44
N ILE A 158 -14.37 7.63 14.24
CA ILE A 158 -12.96 7.56 13.88
C ILE A 158 -12.15 8.58 14.69
N ARG A 159 -12.66 9.80 14.78
CA ARG A 159 -12.01 10.88 15.54
C ARG A 159 -11.83 10.48 17.01
N ASP A 160 -12.86 9.91 17.62
CA ASP A 160 -12.82 9.46 19.01
C ASP A 160 -11.89 8.25 19.21
N ALA A 161 -11.90 7.31 18.28
CA ALA A 161 -11.15 6.07 18.40
C ALA A 161 -9.68 6.20 18.00
N VAL A 162 -9.33 7.12 17.09
CA VAL A 162 -8.01 7.23 16.48
C VAL A 162 -7.33 8.54 16.79
N GLN A 163 -7.99 9.67 16.46
CA GLN A 163 -7.36 10.98 16.55
C GLN A 163 -7.13 11.41 17.99
N LEU A 164 -8.13 11.25 18.87
CA LEU A 164 -7.99 11.63 20.28
C LEU A 164 -6.91 10.84 21.03
N PRO A 165 -6.85 9.49 20.95
CA PRO A 165 -5.77 8.74 21.59
C PRO A 165 -4.38 9.12 21.07
N PHE A 166 -4.28 9.46 19.79
CA PHE A 166 -3.04 9.82 19.16
C PHE A 166 -2.54 11.21 19.58
N GLN A 167 -3.43 12.20 19.59
CA GLN A 167 -3.11 13.58 19.94
C GLN A 167 -3.00 13.81 21.45
N HIS A 168 -3.67 13.02 22.27
CA HIS A 168 -3.73 13.18 23.75
C HIS A 168 -3.15 11.95 24.47
N ARG A 169 -2.06 11.42 23.97
CA ARG A 169 -1.44 10.20 24.45
C ARG A 169 -1.18 10.19 25.95
N ALA A 170 -0.55 11.23 26.50
CA ALA A 170 -0.25 11.35 27.92
C ALA A 170 -1.53 11.26 28.81
N LEU A 171 -2.65 11.77 28.31
CA LEU A 171 -3.92 11.67 29.01
C LEU A 171 -4.44 10.21 28.99
N PHE A 172 -4.36 9.52 27.87
CA PHE A 172 -4.76 8.13 27.74
C PHE A 172 -3.92 7.21 28.63
N GLU A 173 -2.57 7.38 28.65
CA GLU A 173 -1.68 6.66 29.53
C GLU A 173 -1.98 6.86 31.02
N ARG A 174 -2.38 8.08 31.40
CA ARG A 174 -2.78 8.39 32.78
C ARG A 174 -4.01 7.60 33.24
N TYR A 175 -4.89 7.22 32.30
CA TYR A 175 -6.08 6.39 32.55
C TYR A 175 -5.83 4.90 32.24
N ASP A 176 -4.57 4.49 32.00
CA ASP A 176 -4.20 3.13 31.58
C ASP A 176 -4.93 2.64 30.32
N LEU A 177 -5.21 3.59 29.41
CA LEU A 177 -5.84 3.32 28.12
C LEU A 177 -4.79 3.26 27.03
N LYS A 178 -4.80 2.14 26.27
CA LYS A 178 -3.93 1.98 25.11
C LYS A 178 -4.63 2.47 23.83
N PRO A 179 -3.95 3.24 22.97
CA PRO A 179 -4.50 3.57 21.66
C PRO A 179 -4.75 2.28 20.85
N PRO A 180 -5.77 2.25 19.99
CA PRO A 180 -5.99 1.12 19.09
C PRO A 180 -4.84 1.04 18.08
N LYS A 181 -4.41 -0.19 17.75
CA LYS A 181 -3.37 -0.41 16.73
C LYS A 181 -3.90 -0.27 15.31
N GLY A 182 -5.17 -0.56 15.12
CA GLY A 182 -5.74 -0.55 13.81
C GLY A 182 -7.25 -0.39 13.78
N VAL A 183 -7.69 0.06 12.62
CA VAL A 183 -9.11 0.29 12.28
C VAL A 183 -9.46 -0.53 11.06
N LEU A 184 -10.60 -1.19 11.06
CA LEU A 184 -11.18 -1.79 9.89
C LEU A 184 -12.37 -0.96 9.41
N LEU A 185 -12.26 -0.42 8.20
CA LEU A 185 -13.35 0.18 7.45
C LEU A 185 -14.00 -0.88 6.57
N TYR A 186 -15.26 -1.18 6.78
CA TYR A 186 -15.92 -2.23 6.00
C TYR A 186 -17.29 -1.79 5.50
N GLY A 187 -17.73 -2.36 4.39
CA GLY A 187 -19.02 -2.06 3.79
C GLY A 187 -18.97 -2.08 2.27
N PRO A 188 -20.09 -1.81 1.59
CA PRO A 188 -20.19 -1.87 0.14
C PRO A 188 -19.14 -1.00 -0.56
N PRO A 189 -18.71 -1.36 -1.79
CA PRO A 189 -17.75 -0.58 -2.56
C PRO A 189 -18.28 0.81 -2.93
N GLY A 190 -17.37 1.75 -3.20
CA GLY A 190 -17.71 3.08 -3.68
C GLY A 190 -18.24 4.07 -2.63
N ASN A 191 -18.17 3.74 -1.33
CA ASN A 191 -18.70 4.61 -0.25
C ASN A 191 -17.60 5.39 0.50
N GLY A 192 -16.43 5.59 -0.08
CA GLY A 192 -15.44 6.53 0.43
C GLY A 192 -14.46 5.98 1.48
N LYS A 193 -14.35 4.65 1.68
CA LYS A 193 -13.41 4.06 2.65
C LYS A 193 -11.97 4.57 2.51
N THR A 194 -11.47 4.64 1.27
CA THR A 194 -10.13 5.16 0.98
C THR A 194 -9.97 6.65 1.28
N MET A 195 -11.01 7.46 1.01
CA MET A 195 -11.02 8.88 1.36
C MET A 195 -10.98 9.09 2.87
N ILE A 196 -11.75 8.30 3.62
CA ILE A 196 -11.71 8.31 5.08
C ILE A 196 -10.30 8.01 5.60
N ALA A 197 -9.64 6.98 5.07
CA ALA A 197 -8.29 6.63 5.50
C ALA A 197 -7.28 7.76 5.23
N LYS A 198 -7.39 8.43 4.08
CA LYS A 198 -6.57 9.62 3.76
C LYS A 198 -6.85 10.80 4.69
N ALA A 199 -8.11 11.08 4.98
CA ALA A 199 -8.50 12.14 5.91
C ALA A 199 -8.03 11.87 7.35
N VAL A 200 -8.04 10.61 7.78
CA VAL A 200 -7.45 10.20 9.07
C VAL A 200 -5.96 10.51 9.11
N ALA A 201 -5.21 10.13 8.08
CA ALA A 201 -3.77 10.39 8.02
C ALA A 201 -3.43 11.89 8.06
N ASN A 202 -4.26 12.71 7.41
CA ASN A 202 -4.12 14.17 7.48
C ASN A 202 -4.46 14.71 8.88
N ALA A 203 -5.59 14.28 9.44
CA ALA A 203 -6.08 14.75 10.73
C ALA A 203 -5.18 14.36 11.92
N LEU A 204 -4.41 13.27 11.81
CA LEU A 204 -3.42 12.91 12.84
C LEU A 204 -2.33 13.97 13.02
N CYS A 205 -2.14 14.82 12.02
CA CYS A 205 -1.14 15.89 12.04
C CYS A 205 -1.75 17.28 12.29
N GLU A 206 -3.08 17.40 12.25
CA GLU A 206 -3.75 18.66 12.58
C GLU A 206 -3.58 18.99 14.07
N GLY A 207 -2.98 20.14 14.36
CA GLY A 207 -2.74 20.59 15.73
C GLY A 207 -1.40 20.13 16.33
N GLY A 208 -0.57 19.48 15.54
CA GLY A 208 0.73 18.95 15.96
C GLY A 208 0.64 17.55 16.58
N TYR A 209 1.81 16.97 16.77
CA TYR A 209 1.98 15.64 17.34
C TYR A 209 3.07 15.71 18.42
N ASP A 210 2.75 15.32 19.64
CA ASP A 210 3.70 15.19 20.75
C ASP A 210 4.63 14.01 20.46
N SER A 211 5.75 14.30 19.78
CA SER A 211 6.71 13.29 19.31
C SER A 211 7.64 12.82 20.43
N ASN A 212 7.80 13.61 21.49
CA ASN A 212 8.70 13.33 22.58
C ASN A 212 8.00 12.81 23.85
N GLY A 213 6.64 12.83 23.88
CA GLY A 213 5.83 12.32 24.97
C GLY A 213 5.85 13.17 26.24
N ASP A 214 6.20 14.46 26.13
CA ASP A 214 6.24 15.38 27.29
C ASP A 214 4.88 15.99 27.63
N GLY A 215 3.86 15.72 26.81
CA GLY A 215 2.48 16.22 26.99
C GLY A 215 2.27 17.64 26.49
N ALA A 216 3.27 18.26 25.84
CA ALA A 216 3.22 19.58 25.23
C ALA A 216 3.62 19.52 23.77
N ILE A 217 2.88 20.20 22.88
CA ILE A 217 3.23 20.29 21.46
C ILE A 217 4.11 21.51 21.25
N SER A 218 5.38 21.25 20.91
CA SER A 218 6.35 22.30 20.60
C SER A 218 6.11 22.89 19.20
N PRO A 219 6.63 24.09 18.87
CA PRO A 219 6.52 24.66 17.53
C PRO A 219 7.12 23.79 16.41
N ALA A 220 8.11 22.95 16.72
CA ALA A 220 8.68 22.00 15.77
C ALA A 220 7.72 20.83 15.48
N GLU A 221 6.89 20.47 16.43
CA GLU A 221 5.92 19.36 16.34
C GLU A 221 4.62 19.78 15.67
N THR A 222 4.35 21.07 15.51
CA THR A 222 3.18 21.58 14.78
C THR A 222 3.27 21.42 13.27
N HIS A 223 4.45 21.10 12.74
CA HIS A 223 4.69 20.99 11.29
C HIS A 223 4.98 19.56 10.82
N VAL A 224 4.75 18.56 11.66
CA VAL A 224 4.96 17.16 11.28
C VAL A 224 3.88 16.72 10.28
N LYS A 225 4.33 16.25 9.11
CA LYS A 225 3.41 15.76 8.07
C LYS A 225 3.15 14.27 8.25
N GLY A 226 1.87 13.87 8.18
CA GLY A 226 1.48 12.47 8.13
C GLY A 226 1.99 11.78 6.88
N VAL A 227 2.45 10.56 7.08
CA VAL A 227 2.86 9.67 5.99
C VAL A 227 1.75 8.65 5.77
N PHE A 228 1.26 8.57 4.55
CA PHE A 228 0.25 7.60 4.13
C PHE A 228 0.90 6.57 3.21
N LEU A 229 0.97 5.33 3.67
CA LEU A 229 1.48 4.20 2.91
C LEU A 229 0.29 3.39 2.41
N SER A 230 -0.03 3.50 1.13
CA SER A 230 -1.17 2.82 0.52
C SER A 230 -0.74 1.58 -0.24
N VAL A 231 -1.43 0.48 0.00
CA VAL A 231 -1.21 -0.82 -0.65
C VAL A 231 -2.54 -1.47 -0.96
N LYS A 232 -2.65 -2.13 -2.10
CA LYS A 232 -3.82 -2.95 -2.44
C LYS A 232 -3.54 -4.42 -2.13
N GLY A 233 -4.48 -5.07 -1.45
CA GLY A 233 -4.37 -6.48 -1.08
C GLY A 233 -4.01 -7.40 -2.25
N PRO A 234 -4.70 -7.33 -3.42
CA PRO A 234 -4.38 -8.15 -4.59
C PRO A 234 -2.95 -7.98 -5.13
N GLU A 235 -2.37 -6.79 -5.00
CA GLU A 235 -0.99 -6.51 -5.46
C GLU A 235 0.07 -7.21 -4.59
N LEU A 236 -0.29 -7.55 -3.35
CA LEU A 236 0.57 -8.31 -2.44
C LEU A 236 0.53 -9.82 -2.69
N LEU A 237 -0.48 -10.30 -3.42
CA LEU A 237 -0.61 -11.72 -3.75
C LEU A 237 0.28 -12.05 -4.94
N ASN A 238 1.42 -12.67 -4.67
CA ASN A 238 2.33 -13.13 -5.71
C ASN A 238 2.28 -14.65 -5.84
N LYS A 239 2.49 -15.15 -7.07
CA LYS A 239 2.54 -16.58 -7.38
C LYS A 239 3.77 -17.29 -6.80
N TYR A 240 4.79 -16.53 -6.41
CA TYR A 240 6.02 -17.07 -5.85
C TYR A 240 5.94 -17.19 -4.34
N VAL A 241 6.24 -18.37 -3.82
CA VAL A 241 6.26 -18.66 -2.37
C VAL A 241 7.24 -17.73 -1.67
N GLY A 242 6.81 -17.11 -0.58
CA GLY A 242 7.62 -16.21 0.24
C GLY A 242 7.67 -14.75 -0.23
N GLU A 243 7.21 -14.45 -1.44
CA GLU A 243 7.25 -13.07 -1.95
C GLU A 243 6.18 -12.19 -1.28
N SER A 244 5.00 -12.72 -1.08
CA SER A 244 3.93 -12.01 -0.38
C SER A 244 4.30 -11.65 1.07
N GLU A 245 4.95 -12.58 1.79
CA GLU A 245 5.45 -12.33 3.14
C GLU A 245 6.58 -11.30 3.15
N ARG A 246 7.46 -11.34 2.14
CA ARG A 246 8.52 -10.33 1.96
C ARG A 246 7.94 -8.94 1.79
N LEU A 247 6.92 -8.79 0.93
CA LEU A 247 6.26 -7.52 0.68
C LEU A 247 5.55 -6.98 1.92
N ILE A 248 4.88 -7.83 2.70
CA ILE A 248 4.29 -7.44 3.98
C ILE A 248 5.36 -6.90 4.92
N ARG A 249 6.48 -7.62 5.11
CA ARG A 249 7.60 -7.14 5.94
C ARG A 249 8.12 -5.80 5.47
N LEU A 250 8.28 -5.60 4.16
CA LEU A 250 8.77 -4.36 3.57
C LEU A 250 7.87 -3.16 3.91
N ILE A 251 6.54 -3.34 3.82
CA ILE A 251 5.57 -2.28 4.15
C ILE A 251 5.74 -1.85 5.61
N PHE A 252 5.75 -2.81 6.53
CA PHE A 252 5.89 -2.52 7.95
C PHE A 252 7.28 -2.00 8.30
N GLN A 253 8.33 -2.44 7.61
CA GLN A 253 9.67 -1.87 7.75
C GLN A 253 9.69 -0.41 7.33
N ARG A 254 9.12 -0.04 6.19
CA ARG A 254 9.00 1.37 5.75
C ARG A 254 8.20 2.19 6.75
N ALA A 255 7.10 1.64 7.28
CA ALA A 255 6.31 2.32 8.30
C ALA A 255 7.17 2.61 9.55
N ARG A 256 7.95 1.64 10.02
CA ARG A 256 8.87 1.81 11.16
C ARG A 256 9.96 2.85 10.88
N GLU A 257 10.55 2.83 9.69
CA GLU A 257 11.57 3.81 9.28
C GLU A 257 11.03 5.25 9.27
N ARG A 258 9.81 5.44 8.76
CA ARG A 258 9.14 6.76 8.77
C ARG A 258 8.74 7.20 10.17
N ALA A 259 8.23 6.26 10.97
CA ALA A 259 7.85 6.49 12.36
C ALA A 259 9.06 6.84 13.23
N ALA A 260 10.21 6.20 13.02
CA ALA A 260 11.46 6.50 13.72
C ALA A 260 11.97 7.94 13.47
N ASN A 261 11.55 8.55 12.36
CA ASN A 261 11.83 9.96 12.07
C ASN A 261 10.83 10.92 12.75
N GLY A 262 9.97 10.43 13.63
CA GLY A 262 8.97 11.24 14.34
C GLY A 262 7.70 11.53 13.54
N ASN A 263 7.50 10.93 12.36
CA ASN A 263 6.30 11.16 11.57
C ASN A 263 5.17 10.22 12.00
N PRO A 264 3.93 10.71 12.10
CA PRO A 264 2.75 9.85 12.16
C PRO A 264 2.59 9.08 10.85
N VAL A 265 2.42 7.77 10.93
CA VAL A 265 2.32 6.90 9.76
C VAL A 265 1.01 6.14 9.77
N VAL A 266 0.26 6.24 8.68
CA VAL A 266 -0.90 5.40 8.41
C VAL A 266 -0.54 4.39 7.33
N VAL A 267 -0.59 3.11 7.68
CA VAL A 267 -0.51 2.00 6.71
C VAL A 267 -1.93 1.65 6.29
N PHE A 268 -2.27 1.95 5.05
CA PHE A 268 -3.59 1.66 4.49
C PHE A 268 -3.53 0.44 3.58
N ILE A 269 -4.35 -0.57 3.86
CA ILE A 269 -4.46 -1.78 3.05
C ILE A 269 -5.88 -1.85 2.49
N ASP A 270 -6.00 -1.58 1.19
CA ASP A 270 -7.28 -1.69 0.49
C ASP A 270 -7.54 -3.13 0.04
N GLU A 271 -8.82 -3.48 -0.12
CA GLU A 271 -9.24 -4.85 -0.48
C GLU A 271 -8.59 -5.94 0.39
N MET A 272 -8.55 -5.69 1.70
CA MET A 272 -7.90 -6.57 2.68
C MET A 272 -8.47 -7.99 2.68
N ASP A 273 -9.72 -8.16 2.32
CA ASP A 273 -10.40 -9.45 2.16
C ASP A 273 -9.79 -10.34 1.07
N SER A 274 -9.03 -9.78 0.13
CA SER A 274 -8.27 -10.58 -0.84
C SER A 274 -7.01 -11.19 -0.23
N LEU A 275 -6.38 -10.48 0.71
CA LEU A 275 -5.09 -10.83 1.31
C LEU A 275 -5.21 -11.73 2.54
N LEU A 276 -6.19 -11.45 3.42
CA LEU A 276 -6.31 -12.03 4.76
C LEU A 276 -7.54 -12.94 4.89
N ARG A 277 -7.71 -13.86 3.93
CA ARG A 277 -8.85 -14.79 3.89
C ARG A 277 -8.83 -15.83 5.00
N THR A 278 -10.04 -16.22 5.43
CA THR A 278 -10.24 -17.37 6.32
C THR A 278 -9.82 -18.66 5.62
N ARG A 279 -9.09 -19.53 6.32
CA ARG A 279 -8.64 -20.83 5.82
C ARG A 279 -9.83 -21.68 5.37
N GLY A 280 -9.77 -22.25 4.15
CA GLY A 280 -10.76 -23.22 3.66
C GLY A 280 -11.86 -22.66 2.77
N SER A 281 -11.82 -21.37 2.38
CA SER A 281 -12.84 -20.76 1.53
C SER A 281 -12.58 -20.86 0.01
N GLY A 282 -11.64 -21.70 -0.44
CA GLY A 282 -11.34 -21.90 -1.87
C GLY A 282 -10.21 -22.90 -2.10
N VAL A 283 -9.77 -23.04 -3.35
CA VAL A 283 -8.59 -23.84 -3.72
C VAL A 283 -7.36 -23.19 -3.07
N SER A 284 -7.01 -23.67 -1.88
CA SER A 284 -5.89 -23.16 -1.09
C SER A 284 -4.58 -23.47 -1.79
N SER A 285 -3.90 -22.41 -2.25
CA SER A 285 -2.47 -22.50 -2.50
C SER A 285 -1.72 -22.43 -1.15
N ASP A 286 -0.58 -23.10 -1.03
CA ASP A 286 0.29 -23.06 0.16
C ASP A 286 0.69 -21.62 0.57
N VAL A 287 0.57 -20.67 -0.35
CA VAL A 287 0.83 -19.23 -0.16
C VAL A 287 -0.14 -18.58 0.83
N GLU A 288 -1.44 -18.96 0.79
CA GLU A 288 -2.44 -18.34 1.68
C GLU A 288 -2.25 -18.75 3.15
N THR A 289 -1.58 -19.86 3.42
CA THR A 289 -1.39 -20.36 4.80
C THR A 289 -0.37 -19.58 5.60
N THR A 290 0.53 -18.85 4.98
CA THR A 290 1.65 -18.14 5.62
C THR A 290 1.46 -16.63 5.72
N ILE A 291 0.60 -16.04 4.87
CA ILE A 291 0.36 -14.59 4.80
C ILE A 291 -0.28 -14.07 6.09
N VAL A 292 -1.36 -14.70 6.56
CA VAL A 292 -2.07 -14.25 7.78
C VAL A 292 -1.15 -14.27 9.00
N PRO A 293 -0.40 -15.35 9.30
CA PRO A 293 0.57 -15.35 10.39
C PRO A 293 1.65 -14.28 10.27
N GLN A 294 2.17 -14.03 9.07
CA GLN A 294 3.17 -12.99 8.84
C GLN A 294 2.58 -11.61 9.12
N PHE A 295 1.40 -11.31 8.58
CA PHE A 295 0.71 -10.05 8.84
C PHE A 295 0.46 -9.82 10.33
N LEU A 296 -0.01 -10.86 11.05
CA LEU A 296 -0.24 -10.77 12.49
C LEU A 296 1.06 -10.53 13.28
N SER A 297 2.14 -11.18 12.88
CA SER A 297 3.47 -10.95 13.47
C SER A 297 3.95 -9.51 13.30
N GLU A 298 3.77 -8.95 12.11
CA GLU A 298 4.14 -7.55 11.85
C GLU A 298 3.24 -6.57 12.63
N LEU A 299 1.93 -6.83 12.68
CA LEU A 299 0.97 -6.02 13.42
C LEU A 299 1.23 -6.06 14.93
N ASP A 300 1.55 -7.23 15.48
CA ASP A 300 1.92 -7.37 16.86
C ASP A 300 3.25 -6.67 17.16
N GLY A 301 4.20 -6.66 16.20
CA GLY A 301 5.47 -5.92 16.27
C GLY A 301 5.33 -4.39 16.22
N VAL A 302 4.18 -3.85 15.82
CA VAL A 302 3.87 -2.40 15.87
C VAL A 302 3.64 -1.91 17.31
N GLU A 303 3.47 -2.80 18.29
CA GLU A 303 3.27 -2.40 19.70
C GLU A 303 4.32 -1.46 20.29
N SER A 304 5.53 -1.49 19.74
CA SER A 304 6.62 -0.62 20.18
C SER A 304 6.67 0.74 19.45
N LEU A 305 5.73 0.98 18.51
CA LEU A 305 5.72 2.18 17.67
C LEU A 305 4.40 2.94 17.86
N ASP A 306 4.47 3.92 18.71
CA ASP A 306 3.30 4.68 19.16
C ASP A 306 2.69 5.60 18.09
N ASN A 307 3.39 5.78 16.96
CA ASN A 307 3.01 6.67 15.86
C ASN A 307 2.72 5.94 14.54
N VAL A 308 2.45 4.63 14.60
CA VAL A 308 1.99 3.85 13.43
C VAL A 308 0.56 3.36 13.65
N MET A 309 -0.31 3.66 12.70
CA MET A 309 -1.70 3.20 12.66
C MET A 309 -1.92 2.33 11.41
N VAL A 310 -2.57 1.19 11.56
CA VAL A 310 -2.99 0.36 10.43
C VAL A 310 -4.47 0.56 10.16
N ILE A 311 -4.82 0.91 8.93
CA ILE A 311 -6.22 1.01 8.50
C ILE A 311 -6.43 -0.01 7.39
N GLY A 312 -7.31 -0.97 7.64
CA GLY A 312 -7.77 -1.91 6.63
C GLY A 312 -9.08 -1.46 6.00
N ALA A 313 -9.26 -1.66 4.71
CA ALA A 313 -10.55 -1.53 4.03
C ALA A 313 -10.96 -2.85 3.41
N SER A 314 -12.23 -3.21 3.55
CA SER A 314 -12.79 -4.42 2.98
C SER A 314 -14.23 -4.21 2.52
N ASN A 315 -14.57 -4.86 1.42
CA ASN A 315 -15.95 -4.96 0.96
C ASN A 315 -16.65 -6.19 1.59
N ARG A 316 -15.85 -7.13 2.13
CA ARG A 316 -16.32 -8.43 2.62
C ARG A 316 -15.66 -8.82 3.93
N VAL A 317 -16.16 -8.26 5.02
CA VAL A 317 -15.64 -8.53 6.37
C VAL A 317 -15.76 -10.02 6.77
N ASP A 318 -16.75 -10.73 6.21
CA ASP A 318 -17.00 -12.16 6.41
C ASP A 318 -15.87 -13.05 5.88
N MET A 319 -15.07 -12.56 4.94
CA MET A 319 -13.92 -13.26 4.37
C MET A 319 -12.63 -13.09 5.16
N ILE A 320 -12.54 -12.07 6.02
CA ILE A 320 -11.32 -11.78 6.78
C ILE A 320 -11.16 -12.78 7.92
N ASP A 321 -9.94 -13.29 8.10
CA ASP A 321 -9.62 -14.20 9.21
C ASP A 321 -9.94 -13.55 10.57
N PRO A 322 -10.75 -14.19 11.42
CA PRO A 322 -11.14 -13.64 12.73
C PRO A 322 -9.97 -13.28 13.64
N ALA A 323 -8.81 -13.91 13.46
CA ALA A 323 -7.61 -13.60 14.23
C ALA A 323 -7.10 -12.16 14.01
N VAL A 324 -7.34 -11.59 12.82
CA VAL A 324 -6.98 -10.21 12.47
C VAL A 324 -7.88 -9.20 13.21
N LEU A 325 -9.12 -9.60 13.49
CA LEU A 325 -10.17 -8.76 14.08
C LEU A 325 -10.27 -8.84 15.61
N ARG A 326 -9.31 -9.51 16.25
CA ARG A 326 -9.27 -9.65 17.72
C ARG A 326 -8.83 -8.37 18.40
N PRO A 327 -9.23 -8.14 19.67
CA PRO A 327 -8.75 -7.02 20.47
C PRO A 327 -7.22 -6.92 20.48
N GLY A 328 -6.70 -5.69 20.37
CA GLY A 328 -5.27 -5.42 20.28
C GLY A 328 -4.71 -5.49 18.84
N ARG A 329 -5.56 -5.66 17.82
CA ARG A 329 -5.20 -5.68 16.38
C ARG A 329 -6.07 -4.70 15.61
N LEU A 330 -6.85 -5.13 14.63
CA LEU A 330 -7.87 -4.31 13.97
C LEU A 330 -9.18 -4.39 14.78
N ASP A 331 -9.16 -3.84 15.97
CA ASP A 331 -10.24 -3.97 16.94
C ASP A 331 -11.31 -2.89 16.80
N VAL A 332 -10.98 -1.73 16.22
CA VAL A 332 -11.95 -0.69 15.90
C VAL A 332 -12.58 -1.00 14.52
N LYS A 333 -13.86 -1.34 14.53
CA LYS A 333 -14.61 -1.68 13.31
C LYS A 333 -15.64 -0.61 13.01
N ILE A 334 -15.55 -0.02 11.81
CA ILE A 334 -16.43 1.06 11.38
C ILE A 334 -17.07 0.66 10.07
N ARG A 335 -18.41 0.54 10.11
CA ARG A 335 -19.18 0.24 8.90
C ARG A 335 -19.40 1.53 8.11
N VAL A 336 -18.94 1.55 6.88
CA VAL A 336 -19.22 2.60 5.91
C VAL A 336 -20.32 2.09 4.98
N GLY A 337 -21.54 2.41 5.33
CA GLY A 337 -22.74 1.97 4.62
C GLY A 337 -23.03 2.78 3.37
N ARG A 338 -24.12 2.43 2.70
CA ARG A 338 -24.68 3.24 1.61
C ARG A 338 -25.26 4.54 2.18
N PRO A 339 -25.15 5.67 1.44
CA PRO A 339 -25.69 6.94 1.91
C PRO A 339 -27.20 6.88 2.00
N LYS A 340 -27.75 7.42 3.08
CA LYS A 340 -29.18 7.73 3.20
C LYS A 340 -29.46 9.05 2.48
N THR A 341 -30.73 9.38 2.26
CA THR A 341 -31.13 10.58 1.51
C THR A 341 -30.39 11.85 1.94
N ASN A 342 -30.37 12.17 3.23
CA ASN A 342 -29.66 13.37 3.72
C ASN A 342 -28.14 13.30 3.51
N GLN A 343 -27.56 12.12 3.64
CA GLN A 343 -26.14 11.89 3.39
C GLN A 343 -25.82 12.00 1.90
N ALA A 344 -26.71 11.51 1.04
CA ALA A 344 -26.58 11.65 -0.41
C ALA A 344 -26.63 13.11 -0.87
N ILE A 345 -27.51 13.92 -0.27
CA ILE A 345 -27.56 15.37 -0.53
C ILE A 345 -26.21 16.01 -0.16
N ALA A 346 -25.70 15.73 1.04
CA ALA A 346 -24.41 16.27 1.47
C ALA A 346 -23.24 15.82 0.56
N ILE A 347 -23.28 14.59 0.02
CA ILE A 347 -22.28 14.11 -0.96
C ILE A 347 -22.44 14.88 -2.28
N VAL A 348 -23.65 15.08 -2.76
CA VAL A 348 -23.91 15.78 -4.03
C VAL A 348 -23.55 17.25 -3.92
N ASP A 349 -23.84 17.91 -2.81
CA ASP A 349 -23.48 19.33 -2.53
C ASP A 349 -21.97 19.57 -2.65
N HIS A 350 -21.19 18.54 -2.38
CA HIS A 350 -19.72 18.62 -2.52
C HIS A 350 -19.26 18.73 -4.00
N TYR A 351 -20.06 18.18 -4.88
CA TYR A 351 -19.77 18.18 -6.33
C TYR A 351 -20.61 19.17 -7.13
N LEU A 352 -21.76 19.58 -6.64
CA LEU A 352 -22.65 20.59 -7.16
C LEU A 352 -22.54 21.86 -6.29
N THR A 353 -21.79 22.85 -6.77
CA THR A 353 -21.47 24.08 -6.04
C THR A 353 -21.98 25.32 -6.79
N ASP A 354 -22.22 26.45 -6.08
CA ASP A 354 -22.79 27.66 -6.66
C ASP A 354 -21.85 28.40 -7.65
N ASP A 355 -20.59 28.03 -7.72
CA ASP A 355 -19.62 28.54 -8.70
C ASP A 355 -19.73 27.86 -10.08
N LEU A 356 -20.53 26.81 -10.21
CA LEU A 356 -20.82 26.17 -11.48
C LEU A 356 -21.87 26.99 -12.27
N PRO A 357 -21.91 26.87 -13.61
CA PRO A 357 -22.97 27.47 -14.42
C PRO A 357 -24.30 26.79 -14.12
N LEU A 358 -25.11 27.42 -13.28
CA LEU A 358 -26.44 26.96 -12.87
C LEU A 358 -27.51 27.77 -13.58
N GLU A 359 -28.74 27.23 -13.65
CA GLU A 359 -29.90 27.94 -14.14
C GLU A 359 -30.21 29.16 -13.26
N ASP A 360 -30.59 30.29 -13.89
CA ASP A 360 -30.85 31.53 -13.17
C ASP A 360 -31.91 31.38 -12.05
N GLY A 361 -31.54 31.80 -10.85
CA GLY A 361 -32.41 31.74 -9.68
C GLY A 361 -32.52 30.40 -8.98
N VAL A 362 -31.67 29.41 -9.37
CA VAL A 362 -31.58 28.10 -8.71
C VAL A 362 -30.25 28.00 -8.00
N ASP A 363 -30.25 27.63 -6.71
CA ASP A 363 -29.03 27.33 -5.96
C ASP A 363 -28.61 25.85 -6.12
N ALA A 364 -27.34 25.59 -5.90
CA ALA A 364 -26.77 24.25 -6.03
C ALA A 364 -27.40 23.24 -5.06
N HIS A 365 -27.70 23.65 -3.84
CA HIS A 365 -28.32 22.76 -2.85
C HIS A 365 -29.75 22.34 -3.26
N ALA A 366 -30.52 23.24 -3.85
CA ALA A 366 -31.84 22.89 -4.37
C ALA A 366 -31.74 21.87 -5.50
N LEU A 367 -30.77 22.01 -6.39
CA LEU A 367 -30.50 21.02 -7.44
C LEU A 367 -30.06 19.68 -6.88
N SER A 368 -29.21 19.67 -5.85
CA SER A 368 -28.78 18.47 -5.15
C SER A 368 -29.95 17.74 -4.53
N ALA A 369 -30.84 18.48 -3.88
CA ALA A 369 -32.04 17.90 -3.24
C ALA A 369 -32.98 17.28 -4.28
N VAL A 370 -33.22 17.96 -5.41
CA VAL A 370 -34.04 17.44 -6.52
C VAL A 370 -33.43 16.18 -7.13
N LEU A 371 -32.13 16.19 -7.39
CA LEU A 371 -31.39 15.06 -7.93
C LEU A 371 -31.50 13.83 -7.00
N VAL A 372 -31.22 14.01 -5.72
CA VAL A 372 -31.29 12.92 -4.75
C VAL A 372 -32.71 12.40 -4.58
N HIS A 373 -33.70 13.30 -4.59
CA HIS A 373 -35.11 12.88 -4.54
C HIS A 373 -35.50 11.99 -5.74
N ASP A 374 -35.02 12.31 -6.93
CA ASP A 374 -35.25 11.46 -8.12
C ASP A 374 -34.56 10.09 -7.98
N ILE A 375 -33.32 10.03 -7.47
CA ILE A 375 -32.58 8.77 -7.25
C ILE A 375 -33.25 7.88 -6.20
N TYR A 376 -33.75 8.48 -5.10
CA TYR A 376 -34.33 7.77 -3.97
C TYR A 376 -35.84 7.51 -4.14
N GLY A 377 -36.40 7.85 -5.29
CA GLY A 377 -37.79 7.54 -5.62
C GLY A 377 -38.05 6.04 -5.70
N THR A 378 -39.18 5.59 -5.12
CA THR A 378 -39.62 4.19 -5.14
C THR A 378 -40.68 3.91 -6.23
N SER A 379 -40.66 4.67 -7.32
CA SER A 379 -41.53 4.50 -8.46
C SER A 379 -41.02 3.42 -9.42
N GLU A 380 -41.87 2.90 -10.29
CA GLU A 380 -41.46 1.98 -11.37
C GLU A 380 -40.30 2.50 -12.21
N ARG A 381 -40.17 3.82 -12.33
CA ARG A 381 -39.09 4.46 -13.07
C ARG A 381 -37.71 4.21 -12.48
N ARG A 382 -37.61 3.89 -11.18
CA ARG A 382 -36.35 3.60 -10.48
C ARG A 382 -36.27 2.15 -9.99
N HIS A 383 -37.26 1.32 -10.35
CA HIS A 383 -37.27 -0.11 -10.05
C HIS A 383 -36.23 -0.84 -10.90
N LEU A 384 -35.28 -1.49 -10.25
CA LEU A 384 -34.20 -2.22 -10.92
C LEU A 384 -34.59 -3.66 -11.22
N CYS A 385 -35.05 -4.37 -10.21
CA CYS A 385 -35.40 -5.78 -10.29
C CYS A 385 -36.18 -6.22 -9.05
N ASP A 386 -36.77 -7.42 -9.11
CA ASP A 386 -37.25 -8.13 -7.93
C ASP A 386 -36.22 -9.17 -7.50
N VAL A 387 -36.01 -9.28 -6.21
CA VAL A 387 -35.08 -10.25 -5.61
C VAL A 387 -35.80 -11.17 -4.67
N GLN A 388 -35.40 -12.45 -4.68
CA GLN A 388 -35.93 -13.47 -3.79
C GLN A 388 -34.89 -13.77 -2.71
N GLU A 389 -35.29 -13.56 -1.45
CA GLU A 389 -34.49 -13.92 -0.29
C GLU A 389 -34.46 -15.43 -0.04
N GLU A 390 -33.60 -15.88 0.91
CA GLU A 390 -33.53 -17.29 1.31
C GLU A 390 -34.86 -17.84 1.88
N ASN A 391 -35.64 -16.97 2.54
CA ASN A 391 -36.97 -17.29 3.08
C ASN A 391 -38.04 -17.45 2.00
N GLY A 392 -37.71 -17.21 0.72
CA GLY A 392 -38.58 -17.31 -0.43
C GLY A 392 -39.45 -16.08 -0.72
N GLN A 393 -39.34 -15.02 0.10
CA GLN A 393 -40.06 -13.78 -0.13
C GLN A 393 -39.44 -12.97 -1.26
N TRP A 394 -40.31 -12.34 -2.06
CA TRP A 394 -39.88 -11.41 -3.11
C TRP A 394 -40.07 -9.99 -2.66
N HIS A 395 -39.08 -9.14 -2.92
CA HIS A 395 -39.18 -7.70 -2.75
C HIS A 395 -38.54 -6.95 -3.90
N ALA A 396 -39.02 -5.76 -4.18
CA ALA A 396 -38.50 -4.89 -5.21
C ALA A 396 -37.23 -4.22 -4.76
N LEU A 397 -36.22 -4.17 -5.61
CA LEU A 397 -35.01 -3.35 -5.46
C LEU A 397 -35.10 -2.11 -6.34
N PHE A 398 -34.79 -0.98 -5.77
CA PHE A 398 -34.75 0.31 -6.43
C PHE A 398 -33.33 0.83 -6.55
N LEU A 399 -33.11 1.84 -7.38
CA LEU A 399 -31.79 2.48 -7.53
C LEU A 399 -31.23 2.95 -6.17
N ALA A 400 -32.08 3.44 -5.27
CA ALA A 400 -31.72 3.85 -3.93
C ALA A 400 -31.05 2.75 -3.10
N ASP A 401 -31.42 1.48 -3.30
CA ASP A 401 -30.91 0.36 -2.52
C ASP A 401 -29.48 0.00 -2.90
N VAL A 402 -29.02 0.42 -4.07
CA VAL A 402 -27.69 0.09 -4.62
C VAL A 402 -26.78 1.32 -4.76
N VAL A 403 -27.33 2.52 -4.64
CA VAL A 403 -26.56 3.76 -4.85
C VAL A 403 -25.38 3.84 -3.88
N SER A 404 -24.24 4.29 -4.39
CA SER A 404 -23.01 4.56 -3.63
C SER A 404 -22.57 6.01 -3.79
N GLY A 405 -21.66 6.47 -2.93
CA GLY A 405 -21.07 7.80 -3.08
C GLY A 405 -20.39 8.00 -4.42
N ALA A 406 -19.73 6.96 -4.95
CA ALA A 406 -19.11 6.99 -6.27
C ALA A 406 -20.15 7.12 -7.40
N MET A 407 -21.31 6.46 -7.29
CA MET A 407 -22.38 6.60 -8.26
C MET A 407 -22.97 8.01 -8.25
N LEU A 408 -23.17 8.60 -7.06
CA LEU A 408 -23.64 10.00 -6.95
C LEU A 408 -22.70 10.97 -7.65
N LYS A 409 -21.38 10.83 -7.41
CA LYS A 409 -20.37 11.60 -8.11
C LYS A 409 -20.44 11.41 -9.63
N ASN A 410 -20.52 10.15 -10.08
CA ASN A 410 -20.59 9.81 -11.49
C ASN A 410 -21.81 10.45 -12.20
N ILE A 411 -22.98 10.45 -11.55
CA ILE A 411 -24.19 11.11 -12.07
C ILE A 411 -23.94 12.60 -12.26
N VAL A 412 -23.36 13.28 -11.27
CA VAL A 412 -23.06 14.72 -11.38
C VAL A 412 -22.05 14.99 -12.49
N ASP A 413 -20.97 14.18 -12.58
CA ASP A 413 -19.94 14.32 -13.61
C ASP A 413 -20.51 14.08 -15.02
N ARG A 414 -21.46 13.15 -15.19
CA ARG A 414 -22.19 12.93 -16.45
C ARG A 414 -23.02 14.15 -16.85
N ALA A 415 -23.74 14.76 -15.91
CA ALA A 415 -24.53 15.95 -16.16
C ALA A 415 -23.62 17.13 -16.59
N LYS A 416 -22.50 17.34 -15.87
CA LYS A 416 -21.49 18.34 -16.26
C LYS A 416 -20.92 18.07 -17.65
N THR A 417 -20.58 16.82 -17.95
CA THR A 417 -20.04 16.44 -19.25
C THR A 417 -21.03 16.71 -20.39
N ARG A 418 -22.33 16.49 -20.16
CA ARG A 418 -23.38 16.81 -21.15
C ARG A 418 -23.48 18.32 -21.37
N ALA A 419 -23.50 19.12 -20.29
CA ALA A 419 -23.50 20.58 -20.39
C ALA A 419 -22.29 21.10 -21.17
N VAL A 420 -21.08 20.57 -20.90
CA VAL A 420 -19.87 20.93 -21.66
C VAL A 420 -19.98 20.56 -23.13
N LYS A 421 -20.48 19.37 -23.47
CA LYS A 421 -20.67 18.97 -24.87
C LYS A 421 -21.62 19.92 -25.62
N GLU A 422 -22.75 20.20 -25.00
CA GLU A 422 -23.76 21.11 -25.58
C GLU A 422 -23.22 22.52 -25.69
N SER A 423 -22.42 22.99 -24.74
CA SER A 423 -21.72 24.28 -24.82
C SER A 423 -20.75 24.35 -26.01
N ILE A 424 -20.01 23.27 -26.27
CA ILE A 424 -19.08 23.19 -27.43
C ILE A 424 -19.86 23.18 -28.73
N GLU A 425 -20.99 22.46 -28.82
CA GLU A 425 -21.79 22.34 -30.02
C GLU A 425 -22.55 23.65 -30.37
N THR A 426 -23.03 24.34 -29.37
CA THR A 426 -23.83 25.56 -29.51
C THR A 426 -22.99 26.85 -29.51
N GLY A 427 -21.76 26.81 -28.96
CA GLY A 427 -20.91 27.96 -28.72
C GLY A 427 -21.41 28.90 -27.62
N LEU A 428 -22.34 28.42 -26.76
CA LEU A 428 -22.92 29.13 -25.62
C LEU A 428 -22.67 28.35 -24.32
N ASP A 429 -22.48 29.05 -23.24
CA ASP A 429 -22.38 28.40 -21.90
C ASP A 429 -23.73 27.80 -21.51
N VAL A 430 -23.78 26.49 -21.42
CA VAL A 430 -24.99 25.75 -21.04
C VAL A 430 -25.00 25.54 -19.51
N ALA A 431 -26.03 26.02 -18.84
CA ALA A 431 -26.23 25.85 -17.42
C ALA A 431 -26.64 24.40 -17.06
N LEU A 432 -26.25 23.98 -15.86
CA LEU A 432 -26.77 22.76 -15.27
C LEU A 432 -28.22 22.94 -14.87
N THR A 433 -29.07 22.08 -15.40
CA THR A 433 -30.53 22.12 -15.22
C THR A 433 -31.05 20.80 -14.68
N VAL A 434 -32.26 20.81 -14.11
CA VAL A 434 -32.95 19.60 -13.66
C VAL A 434 -33.07 18.56 -14.79
N PRO A 435 -33.43 18.88 -16.04
CA PRO A 435 -33.46 17.89 -17.14
C PRO A 435 -32.11 17.22 -17.42
N LEU A 436 -31.00 17.98 -17.37
CA LEU A 436 -29.64 17.40 -17.57
C LEU A 436 -29.29 16.40 -16.46
N LEU A 437 -29.59 16.77 -15.21
CA LEU A 437 -29.39 15.91 -14.07
C LEU A 437 -30.26 14.65 -14.16
N ALA A 438 -31.55 14.79 -14.48
CA ALA A 438 -32.47 13.67 -14.63
C ALA A 438 -32.02 12.71 -15.76
N ALA A 439 -31.49 13.23 -16.86
CA ALA A 439 -30.93 12.41 -17.92
C ALA A 439 -29.66 11.64 -17.49
N ALA A 440 -28.83 12.22 -16.62
CA ALA A 440 -27.68 11.52 -16.05
C ALA A 440 -28.10 10.42 -15.08
N VAL A 441 -29.15 10.62 -14.28
CA VAL A 441 -29.74 9.59 -13.42
C VAL A 441 -30.29 8.43 -14.27
N GLU A 442 -30.95 8.74 -15.37
CA GLU A 442 -31.50 7.73 -16.27
C GLU A 442 -30.42 6.86 -16.90
N ASP A 443 -29.28 7.44 -17.27
CA ASP A 443 -28.15 6.65 -17.79
C ASP A 443 -27.59 5.71 -16.71
N GLU A 444 -27.35 6.22 -15.50
CA GLU A 444 -26.85 5.39 -14.39
C GLU A 444 -27.83 4.29 -14.04
N TYR A 445 -29.13 4.60 -14.04
CA TYR A 445 -30.18 3.60 -13.81
C TYR A 445 -30.14 2.47 -14.86
N ARG A 446 -30.06 2.81 -16.14
CA ARG A 446 -29.98 1.82 -17.23
C ARG A 446 -28.76 0.95 -17.12
N GLU A 447 -27.56 1.55 -16.92
CA GLU A 447 -26.32 0.80 -16.76
C GLU A 447 -26.36 -0.13 -15.54
N THR A 448 -26.91 0.35 -14.42
CA THR A 448 -27.07 -0.45 -13.21
C THR A 448 -28.01 -1.62 -13.45
N ARG A 449 -29.18 -1.38 -14.06
CA ARG A 449 -30.15 -2.41 -14.38
C ARG A 449 -29.58 -3.46 -15.35
N ASP A 450 -28.94 -3.02 -16.42
CA ASP A 450 -28.35 -3.89 -17.43
C ASP A 450 -27.23 -4.76 -16.84
N SER A 451 -26.45 -4.22 -15.89
CA SER A 451 -25.42 -4.98 -15.18
C SER A 451 -25.96 -6.09 -14.28
N MET A 452 -27.24 -6.03 -13.90
CA MET A 452 -27.88 -7.04 -13.03
C MET A 452 -28.43 -8.27 -13.81
N ALA A 453 -28.52 -8.20 -15.13
CA ALA A 453 -29.11 -9.26 -15.94
C ALA A 453 -28.29 -10.56 -15.94
N ASP A 454 -26.97 -10.46 -15.83
CA ASP A 454 -26.03 -11.60 -16.02
C ASP A 454 -25.21 -11.93 -14.77
N VAL A 455 -25.62 -11.46 -13.57
CA VAL A 455 -24.85 -11.70 -12.35
C VAL A 455 -25.38 -12.92 -11.56
N ASP A 456 -24.45 -13.60 -10.88
CA ASP A 456 -24.80 -14.59 -9.86
C ASP A 456 -25.45 -13.88 -8.66
N PRO A 457 -26.72 -14.22 -8.31
CA PRO A 457 -27.46 -13.50 -7.27
C PRO A 457 -26.79 -13.53 -5.89
N GLU A 458 -26.23 -14.68 -5.52
CA GLU A 458 -25.58 -14.85 -4.22
C GLU A 458 -24.27 -14.05 -4.15
N GLN A 459 -23.47 -14.10 -5.20
CA GLN A 459 -22.23 -13.31 -5.27
C GLN A 459 -22.52 -11.81 -5.28
N TRP A 460 -23.54 -11.39 -6.05
CA TRP A 460 -23.93 -9.99 -6.15
C TRP A 460 -24.40 -9.44 -4.81
N SER A 461 -25.28 -10.16 -4.08
CA SER A 461 -25.77 -9.73 -2.76
C SER A 461 -24.63 -9.58 -1.76
N ARG A 462 -23.70 -10.53 -1.74
CA ARG A 462 -22.52 -10.48 -0.87
C ARG A 462 -21.62 -9.29 -1.15
N ILE A 463 -21.32 -9.02 -2.42
CA ILE A 463 -20.48 -7.87 -2.82
C ILE A 463 -21.15 -6.55 -2.42
N ASN A 464 -22.47 -6.48 -2.55
CA ASN A 464 -23.26 -5.30 -2.22
C ASN A 464 -23.61 -5.16 -0.73
N GLY A 465 -23.19 -6.11 0.12
CA GLY A 465 -23.46 -6.09 1.56
C GLY A 465 -24.95 -6.23 1.89
N MET A 466 -25.66 -6.94 1.06
CA MET A 466 -27.08 -7.28 1.21
C MET A 466 -27.26 -8.68 1.79
N ASP A 467 -28.46 -8.98 2.29
CA ASP A 467 -28.81 -10.32 2.69
C ASP A 467 -28.75 -11.29 1.51
N PRO A 468 -28.51 -12.59 1.73
CA PRO A 468 -28.34 -13.55 0.64
C PRO A 468 -29.58 -13.61 -0.26
N ILE A 469 -29.34 -13.45 -1.57
CA ILE A 469 -30.36 -13.47 -2.61
C ILE A 469 -30.24 -14.77 -3.39
N ARG A 470 -31.36 -15.47 -3.55
CA ARG A 470 -31.43 -16.72 -4.34
C ARG A 470 -31.66 -16.48 -5.82
N ARG A 471 -32.51 -15.52 -6.15
CA ARG A 471 -32.93 -15.24 -7.53
C ARG A 471 -33.08 -13.74 -7.75
N ILE A 472 -32.80 -13.32 -8.94
CA ILE A 472 -33.09 -11.99 -9.46
C ILE A 472 -34.01 -12.12 -10.63
N ARG A 473 -35.05 -11.28 -10.69
CA ARG A 473 -35.95 -11.13 -11.82
C ARG A 473 -35.87 -9.67 -12.27
N THR A 474 -35.26 -9.45 -13.42
CA THR A 474 -35.28 -8.13 -14.06
C THR A 474 -36.66 -7.88 -14.66
N ALA A 475 -37.18 -6.67 -14.54
CA ALA A 475 -38.37 -6.25 -15.30
C ALA A 475 -38.05 -6.29 -16.80
N GLU A 476 -38.93 -6.87 -17.60
CA GLU A 476 -38.84 -6.87 -19.05
C GLU A 476 -38.97 -5.44 -19.62
#